data_69f28973e322ab3288d4507a8dd4e35e
#
_entry.id   69f28973e322ab3288d4507a8dd4e35e
#
_cell.length_a   1.000
_cell.length_b   1.000
_cell.length_c   1.000
_cell.angle_alpha   90.00
_cell.angle_beta   90.00
_cell.angle_gamma   90.00
#
_symmetry.space_group_name_H-M   'P 1'
#
loop_
_entity.id
_entity.type
_entity.pdbx_description
1 polymer ?
#
loop_
_entity_poly.entity_id
_entity_poly.type
_entity_poly.pdbx_seq_one_letter_code
_entity_poly.pdbx_strand_id
1 'polypeptide(L)'
;VLPLLAPLLLDHGLSMSALGALFSGGNIAAGIAGTLAGGLLMKYTSPGRALLTAYGVQGIALLAVVMTLMMAPGHLLLQILQCLVIVQSISLACALVCLYATLMSLSSPLQAGVDFTLFQCTDAAIAILAGVIGGVVAQHFGYAACFLFAGAFTLLAAWVAYIRLHSARELMTSAID
;
A
#
# COMPACT_ATOMS: atom_id res chain seq x y z
N VAL A 1 4.30 6.37 -3.44
CA VAL A 1 5.48 6.09 -2.57
C VAL A 1 6.38 5.01 -3.17
N LEU A 2 5.83 3.94 -3.77
CA LEU A 2 6.62 2.88 -4.42
C LEU A 2 7.61 3.43 -5.49
N PRO A 3 7.24 4.39 -6.35
CA PRO A 3 8.17 4.98 -7.31
C PRO A 3 9.39 5.68 -6.68
N LEU A 4 9.28 6.15 -5.43
CA LEU A 4 10.40 6.81 -4.74
C LEU A 4 11.45 5.82 -4.20
N LEU A 5 11.11 4.53 -4.11
CA LEU A 5 12.07 3.50 -3.73
C LEU A 5 13.12 3.25 -4.82
N ALA A 6 12.78 3.46 -6.09
CA ALA A 6 13.73 3.29 -7.19
C ALA A 6 14.90 4.29 -7.12
N PRO A 7 14.69 5.63 -7.07
CA PRO A 7 15.79 6.57 -6.92
C PRO A 7 16.54 6.38 -5.59
N LEU A 8 15.84 6.05 -4.50
CA LEU A 8 16.47 5.75 -3.22
C LEU A 8 17.50 4.61 -3.33
N LEU A 9 17.17 3.51 -4.01
CA LEU A 9 18.07 2.38 -4.20
C LEU A 9 19.27 2.73 -5.09
N LEU A 10 19.05 3.55 -6.13
CA LEU A 10 20.13 4.03 -7.00
C LEU A 10 21.10 4.94 -6.24
N ASP A 11 20.60 5.87 -5.44
CA ASP A 11 21.42 6.78 -4.62
C ASP A 11 22.29 6.01 -3.60
N HIS A 12 21.84 4.82 -3.17
CA HIS A 12 22.61 3.94 -2.29
C HIS A 12 23.47 2.90 -3.03
N GLY A 13 23.65 3.03 -4.35
CA GLY A 13 24.61 2.26 -5.13
C GLY A 13 24.08 0.98 -5.77
N LEU A 14 22.76 0.78 -5.86
CA LEU A 14 22.21 -0.33 -6.64
C LEU A 14 22.42 -0.09 -8.14
N SER A 15 22.89 -1.11 -8.88
CA SER A 15 23.04 -1.00 -10.32
C SER A 15 21.69 -0.93 -11.04
N MET A 16 21.64 -0.23 -12.19
CA MET A 16 20.42 -0.13 -13.02
C MET A 16 19.91 -1.51 -13.46
N SER A 17 20.81 -2.46 -13.73
CA SER A 17 20.42 -3.83 -14.11
C SER A 17 19.76 -4.59 -12.97
N ALA A 18 20.30 -4.46 -11.74
CA ALA A 18 19.71 -5.07 -10.55
C ALA A 18 18.38 -4.43 -10.19
N LEU A 19 18.26 -3.09 -10.33
CA LEU A 19 17.00 -2.38 -10.18
C LEU A 19 15.94 -2.88 -11.18
N GLY A 20 16.31 -3.00 -12.46
CA GLY A 20 15.44 -3.54 -13.49
C GLY A 20 14.95 -4.95 -13.18
N ALA A 21 15.83 -5.84 -12.74
CA ALA A 21 15.48 -7.21 -12.35
C ALA A 21 14.53 -7.23 -11.14
N LEU A 22 14.78 -6.38 -10.13
CA LEU A 22 13.93 -6.28 -8.93
C LEU A 22 12.53 -5.77 -9.28
N PHE A 23 12.44 -4.71 -10.09
CA PHE A 23 11.17 -4.07 -10.43
C PHE A 23 10.39 -4.80 -11.54
N SER A 24 11.03 -5.59 -12.40
CA SER A 24 10.35 -6.43 -13.39
C SER A 24 9.98 -7.79 -12.80
N GLY A 25 10.95 -8.68 -12.63
CA GLY A 25 10.70 -10.05 -12.16
C GLY A 25 10.23 -10.13 -10.70
N GLY A 26 10.88 -9.39 -9.81
CA GLY A 26 10.52 -9.36 -8.39
C GLY A 26 9.11 -8.82 -8.14
N ASN A 27 8.74 -7.71 -8.80
CA ASN A 27 7.41 -7.11 -8.62
C ASN A 27 6.29 -7.96 -9.25
N ILE A 28 6.53 -8.65 -10.36
CA ILE A 28 5.52 -9.56 -10.93
C ILE A 28 5.23 -10.70 -9.96
N ALA A 29 6.26 -11.36 -9.44
CA ALA A 29 6.09 -12.45 -8.48
C ALA A 29 5.42 -11.95 -7.18
N ALA A 30 5.86 -10.79 -6.67
CA ALA A 30 5.28 -10.14 -5.51
C ALA A 30 3.80 -9.75 -5.73
N GLY A 31 3.47 -9.24 -6.92
CA GLY A 31 2.11 -8.91 -7.31
C GLY A 31 1.18 -10.12 -7.29
N ILE A 32 1.61 -11.24 -7.88
CA ILE A 32 0.86 -12.50 -7.87
C ILE A 32 0.65 -12.98 -6.42
N ALA A 33 1.71 -13.03 -5.62
CA ALA A 33 1.63 -13.44 -4.22
C ALA A 33 0.70 -12.54 -3.40
N GLY A 34 0.80 -11.22 -3.58
CA GLY A 34 -0.04 -10.24 -2.91
C GLY A 34 -1.51 -10.34 -3.31
N THR A 35 -1.79 -10.56 -4.60
CA THR A 35 -3.16 -10.74 -5.10
C THR A 35 -3.81 -11.99 -4.52
N LEU A 36 -3.09 -13.11 -4.48
CA LEU A 36 -3.56 -14.35 -3.86
C LEU A 36 -3.80 -14.16 -2.36
N ALA A 37 -2.86 -13.52 -1.66
CA ALA A 37 -3.00 -13.21 -0.24
C ALA A 37 -4.22 -12.31 0.04
N GLY A 38 -4.45 -11.28 -0.78
CA GLY A 38 -5.61 -10.40 -0.68
C GLY A 38 -6.93 -11.14 -0.90
N GLY A 39 -7.00 -12.01 -1.91
CA GLY A 39 -8.17 -12.86 -2.17
C GLY A 39 -8.47 -13.81 -1.00
N LEU A 40 -7.45 -14.46 -0.44
CA LEU A 40 -7.59 -15.31 0.74
C LEU A 40 -8.04 -14.51 1.96
N LEU A 41 -7.45 -13.34 2.17
CA LEU A 41 -7.80 -12.46 3.29
C LEU A 41 -9.27 -12.04 3.23
N MET A 42 -9.77 -11.64 2.05
CA MET A 42 -11.17 -11.29 1.84
C MET A 42 -12.12 -12.49 2.00
N LYS A 43 -11.66 -13.71 1.71
CA LYS A 43 -12.45 -14.94 1.89
C LYS A 43 -12.68 -15.29 3.36
N TYR A 44 -11.66 -15.08 4.21
CA TYR A 44 -11.68 -15.54 5.61
C TYR A 44 -11.94 -14.44 6.63
N THR A 45 -11.90 -13.16 6.23
CA THR A 45 -12.07 -12.04 7.15
C THR A 45 -13.14 -11.05 6.67
N SER A 46 -13.61 -10.19 7.58
CA SER A 46 -14.51 -9.11 7.20
C SER A 46 -13.79 -8.02 6.41
N PRO A 47 -14.45 -7.30 5.49
CA PRO A 47 -13.82 -6.26 4.67
C PRO A 47 -13.03 -5.23 5.49
N GLY A 48 -13.57 -4.76 6.62
CA GLY A 48 -12.87 -3.82 7.49
C GLY A 48 -11.58 -4.38 8.10
N ARG A 49 -11.59 -5.65 8.54
CA ARG A 49 -10.39 -6.32 9.05
C ARG A 49 -9.38 -6.59 7.94
N ALA A 50 -9.85 -6.99 6.75
CA ALA A 50 -8.99 -7.21 5.61
C ALA A 50 -8.24 -5.92 5.21
N LEU A 51 -8.94 -4.79 5.14
CA LEU A 51 -8.32 -3.49 4.87
C LEU A 51 -7.35 -3.08 5.97
N LEU A 52 -7.74 -3.23 7.25
CA LEU A 52 -6.87 -2.90 8.38
C LEU A 52 -5.56 -3.71 8.34
N THR A 53 -5.64 -5.01 8.11
CA THR A 53 -4.46 -5.88 8.06
C THR A 53 -3.58 -5.58 6.85
N ALA A 54 -4.16 -5.45 5.65
CA ALA A 54 -3.40 -5.20 4.43
C ALA A 54 -2.69 -3.83 4.45
N TYR A 55 -3.41 -2.76 4.74
CA TYR A 55 -2.82 -1.42 4.86
C TYR A 55 -1.98 -1.25 6.12
N GLY A 56 -2.29 -1.97 7.20
CA GLY A 56 -1.46 -2.02 8.41
C GLY A 56 -0.08 -2.58 8.14
N VAL A 57 0.00 -3.73 7.47
CA VAL A 57 1.29 -4.32 7.04
C VAL A 57 2.05 -3.37 6.12
N GLN A 58 1.36 -2.72 5.16
CA GLN A 58 1.97 -1.75 4.27
C GLN A 58 2.53 -0.54 5.01
N GLY A 59 1.78 0.01 5.95
CA GLY A 59 2.25 1.15 6.78
C GLY A 59 3.45 0.78 7.64
N ILE A 60 3.44 -0.40 8.26
CA ILE A 60 4.57 -0.92 9.04
C ILE A 60 5.80 -1.12 8.14
N ALA A 61 5.63 -1.67 6.94
CA ALA A 61 6.73 -1.84 5.99
C ALA A 61 7.36 -0.50 5.57
N LEU A 62 6.55 0.57 5.39
CA LEU A 62 7.06 1.92 5.14
C LEU A 62 7.86 2.48 6.31
N LEU A 63 7.38 2.27 7.54
CA LEU A 63 8.12 2.68 8.74
C LEU A 63 9.42 1.87 8.90
N ALA A 64 9.42 0.59 8.51
CA ALA A 64 10.64 -0.23 8.50
C ALA A 64 11.68 0.30 7.51
N VAL A 65 11.27 0.88 6.36
CA VAL A 65 12.19 1.58 5.45
C VAL A 65 12.86 2.76 6.17
N VAL A 66 12.10 3.57 6.91
CA VAL A 66 12.66 4.70 7.67
C VAL A 66 13.68 4.23 8.72
N MET A 67 13.33 3.19 9.49
CA MET A 67 14.23 2.63 10.50
C MET A 67 15.52 2.08 9.86
N THR A 68 15.39 1.43 8.70
CA THR A 68 16.54 0.90 7.95
C THR A 68 17.46 2.04 7.50
N LEU A 69 16.91 3.14 6.99
CA LEU A 69 17.69 4.31 6.56
C LEU A 69 18.44 4.98 7.71
N MET A 70 17.88 4.91 8.94
CA MET A 70 18.47 5.55 10.11
C MET A 70 19.49 4.68 10.85
N MET A 71 19.33 3.35 10.82
CA MET A 71 20.05 2.44 11.72
C MET A 71 20.91 1.39 11.04
N ALA A 72 20.66 1.08 9.75
CA ALA A 72 21.37 -0.03 9.10
C ALA A 72 22.81 0.35 8.71
N PRO A 73 23.80 -0.50 9.00
CA PRO A 73 25.16 -0.33 8.50
C PRO A 73 25.19 -0.48 6.97
N GLY A 74 26.08 0.29 6.30
CA GLY A 74 26.07 0.45 4.84
C GLY A 74 26.08 -0.84 4.02
N HIS A 75 26.73 -1.91 4.49
CA HIS A 75 26.78 -3.20 3.78
C HIS A 75 25.47 -4.01 3.84
N LEU A 76 24.64 -3.81 4.86
CA LEU A 76 23.33 -4.47 5.01
C LEU A 76 22.18 -3.62 4.48
N LEU A 77 22.37 -2.31 4.38
CA LEU A 77 21.33 -1.36 3.99
C LEU A 77 20.63 -1.75 2.68
N LEU A 78 21.41 -2.00 1.62
CA LEU A 78 20.88 -2.36 0.31
C LEU A 78 20.10 -3.67 0.32
N GLN A 79 20.58 -4.69 1.03
CA GLN A 79 19.91 -5.99 1.10
C GLN A 79 18.57 -5.88 1.81
N ILE A 80 18.52 -5.15 2.93
CA ILE A 80 17.30 -4.93 3.69
C ILE A 80 16.31 -4.10 2.86
N LEU A 81 16.77 -3.04 2.18
CA LEU A 81 15.90 -2.22 1.32
C LEU A 81 15.32 -3.03 0.17
N GLN A 82 16.08 -3.91 -0.48
CA GLN A 82 15.55 -4.79 -1.53
C GLN A 82 14.47 -5.73 -1.02
N CYS A 83 14.66 -6.34 0.15
CA CYS A 83 13.64 -7.16 0.79
C CYS A 83 12.38 -6.34 1.12
N LEU A 84 12.54 -5.13 1.64
CA LEU A 84 11.43 -4.24 1.96
C LEU A 84 10.66 -3.80 0.71
N VAL A 85 11.31 -3.61 -0.45
CA VAL A 85 10.63 -3.34 -1.73
C VAL A 85 9.71 -4.50 -2.11
N ILE A 86 10.16 -5.75 -1.97
CA ILE A 86 9.35 -6.93 -2.26
C ILE A 86 8.15 -7.02 -1.30
N VAL A 87 8.39 -6.85 0.01
CA VAL A 87 7.32 -6.84 1.02
C VAL A 87 6.31 -5.74 0.73
N GLN A 88 6.79 -4.54 0.37
CA GLN A 88 5.95 -3.41 0.01
C GLN A 88 5.09 -3.70 -1.23
N SER A 89 5.64 -4.37 -2.25
CA SER A 89 4.91 -4.75 -3.46
C SER A 89 3.84 -5.81 -3.18
N ILE A 90 4.14 -6.80 -2.35
CA ILE A 90 3.17 -7.81 -1.90
C ILE A 90 2.03 -7.14 -1.13
N SER A 91 2.38 -6.29 -0.16
CA SER A 91 1.40 -5.59 0.68
C SER A 91 0.50 -4.66 -0.13
N LEU A 92 1.08 -3.94 -1.11
CA LEU A 92 0.33 -3.05 -1.99
C LEU A 92 -0.67 -3.85 -2.85
N ALA A 93 -0.25 -4.93 -3.49
CA ALA A 93 -1.14 -5.78 -4.29
C ALA A 93 -2.27 -6.38 -3.44
N CYS A 94 -1.95 -6.87 -2.24
CA CYS A 94 -2.93 -7.36 -1.28
C CYS A 94 -3.93 -6.26 -0.89
N ALA A 95 -3.46 -5.07 -0.57
CA ALA A 95 -4.29 -3.93 -0.17
C ALA A 95 -5.22 -3.47 -1.30
N LEU A 96 -4.74 -3.44 -2.55
CA LEU A 96 -5.56 -3.08 -3.72
C LEU A 96 -6.69 -4.10 -3.94
N VAL A 97 -6.42 -5.40 -3.82
CA VAL A 97 -7.47 -6.43 -3.92
C VAL A 97 -8.52 -6.24 -2.84
N CYS A 98 -8.11 -6.04 -1.59
CA CYS A 98 -9.04 -5.80 -0.48
C CYS A 98 -9.86 -4.51 -0.68
N LEU A 99 -9.21 -3.44 -1.17
CA LEU A 99 -9.87 -2.17 -1.44
C LEU A 99 -10.93 -2.32 -2.55
N TYR A 100 -10.53 -2.83 -3.71
CA TYR A 100 -11.45 -2.94 -4.84
C TYR A 100 -12.57 -3.94 -4.59
N ALA A 101 -12.32 -5.06 -3.92
CA ALA A 101 -13.37 -5.98 -3.52
C ALA A 101 -14.39 -5.31 -2.56
N THR A 102 -13.90 -4.48 -1.62
CA THR A 102 -14.77 -3.71 -0.72
C THR A 102 -15.57 -2.66 -1.48
N LEU A 103 -14.94 -1.91 -2.39
CA LEU A 103 -15.62 -0.90 -3.21
C LEU A 103 -16.70 -1.53 -4.10
N MET A 104 -16.40 -2.68 -4.72
CA MET A 104 -17.38 -3.42 -5.51
C MET A 104 -18.57 -3.89 -4.66
N SER A 105 -18.34 -4.28 -3.42
CA SER A 105 -19.44 -4.67 -2.50
C SER A 105 -20.34 -3.51 -2.08
N LEU A 106 -19.85 -2.27 -2.20
CA LEU A 106 -20.58 -1.03 -1.90
C LEU A 106 -21.22 -0.39 -3.14
N SER A 107 -20.85 -0.84 -4.34
CA SER A 107 -21.38 -0.31 -5.60
C SER A 107 -22.82 -0.74 -5.82
N SER A 108 -23.61 0.13 -6.45
CA SER A 108 -25.00 -0.17 -6.81
C SER A 108 -25.06 -1.26 -7.89
N PRO A 109 -25.89 -2.33 -7.74
CA PRO A 109 -26.01 -3.35 -8.77
C PRO A 109 -26.47 -2.81 -10.14
N LEU A 110 -27.19 -1.69 -10.15
CA LEU A 110 -27.71 -1.07 -11.38
C LEU A 110 -26.64 -0.29 -12.16
N GLN A 111 -25.58 0.19 -11.49
CA GLN A 111 -24.54 1.06 -12.08
C GLN A 111 -23.13 0.65 -11.67
N ALA A 112 -22.93 -0.62 -11.31
CA ALA A 112 -21.65 -1.11 -10.77
C ALA A 112 -20.44 -0.76 -11.64
N GLY A 113 -20.58 -0.77 -12.97
CA GLY A 113 -19.50 -0.42 -13.88
C GLY A 113 -19.11 1.07 -13.82
N VAL A 114 -20.10 1.96 -13.71
CA VAL A 114 -19.88 3.42 -13.61
C VAL A 114 -19.23 3.74 -12.26
N ASP A 115 -19.79 3.22 -11.18
CA ASP A 115 -19.28 3.42 -9.82
C ASP A 115 -17.82 2.95 -9.71
N PHE A 116 -17.51 1.77 -10.22
CA PHE A 116 -16.17 1.22 -10.21
C PHE A 116 -15.18 2.09 -11.02
N THR A 117 -15.60 2.58 -12.19
CA THR A 117 -14.77 3.47 -13.01
C THR A 117 -14.49 4.80 -12.28
N LEU A 118 -15.49 5.37 -11.62
CA LEU A 118 -15.31 6.58 -10.83
C LEU A 118 -14.33 6.37 -9.66
N PHE A 119 -14.42 5.24 -8.96
CA PHE A 119 -13.48 4.89 -7.91
C PHE A 119 -12.06 4.74 -8.45
N GLN A 120 -11.87 4.07 -9.58
CA GLN A 120 -10.58 3.91 -10.24
C GLN A 120 -9.97 5.26 -10.67
N CYS A 121 -10.77 6.13 -11.28
CA CYS A 121 -10.31 7.46 -11.68
C CYS A 121 -9.91 8.31 -10.47
N THR A 122 -10.69 8.23 -9.39
CA THR A 122 -10.38 8.95 -8.13
C THR A 122 -9.09 8.43 -7.50
N ASP A 123 -8.93 7.11 -7.42
CA ASP A 123 -7.70 6.48 -6.92
C ASP A 123 -6.48 6.89 -7.74
N ALA A 124 -6.57 6.83 -9.07
CA ALA A 124 -5.50 7.26 -9.96
C ALA A 124 -5.15 8.75 -9.79
N ALA A 125 -6.15 9.63 -9.67
CA ALA A 125 -5.93 11.05 -9.45
C ALA A 125 -5.22 11.31 -8.11
N ILE A 126 -5.67 10.66 -7.03
CA ILE A 126 -5.04 10.76 -5.71
C ILE A 126 -3.60 10.21 -5.76
N ALA A 127 -3.37 9.09 -6.45
CA ALA A 127 -2.04 8.49 -6.59
C ALA A 127 -1.05 9.44 -7.31
N ILE A 128 -1.50 10.13 -8.36
CA ILE A 128 -0.69 11.13 -9.07
C ILE A 128 -0.36 12.30 -8.14
N LEU A 129 -1.37 12.87 -7.46
CA LEU A 129 -1.16 13.98 -6.53
C LEU A 129 -0.22 13.59 -5.38
N ALA A 130 -0.42 12.42 -4.79
CA ALA A 130 0.45 11.89 -3.75
C ALA A 130 1.88 11.65 -4.25
N GLY A 131 2.05 11.25 -5.52
CA GLY A 131 3.36 11.11 -6.15
C GLY A 131 4.09 12.44 -6.28
N VAL A 132 3.40 13.49 -6.75
CA VAL A 132 3.96 14.85 -6.88
C VAL A 132 4.33 15.40 -5.51
N ILE A 133 3.41 15.36 -4.54
CA ILE A 133 3.65 15.85 -3.17
C ILE A 133 4.80 15.07 -2.54
N GLY A 134 4.81 13.74 -2.68
CA GLY A 134 5.88 12.89 -2.17
C GLY A 134 7.24 13.21 -2.77
N GLY A 135 7.31 13.51 -4.07
CA GLY A 135 8.53 13.95 -4.74
C GLY A 135 9.05 15.27 -4.17
N VAL A 136 8.19 16.27 -3.99
CA VAL A 136 8.55 17.56 -3.39
C VAL A 136 9.02 17.39 -1.94
N VAL A 137 8.30 16.59 -1.14
CA VAL A 137 8.70 16.32 0.25
C VAL A 137 10.05 15.60 0.30
N ALA A 138 10.28 14.62 -0.58
CA ALA A 138 11.55 13.90 -0.64
C ALA A 138 12.73 14.81 -1.02
N GLN A 139 12.52 15.78 -1.92
CA GLN A 139 13.54 16.76 -2.31
C GLN A 139 13.91 17.73 -1.19
N HIS A 140 12.93 18.21 -0.40
CA HIS A 140 13.17 19.23 0.63
C HIS A 140 13.51 18.64 2.00
N PHE A 141 12.91 17.53 2.37
CA PHE A 141 13.01 16.93 3.70
C PHE A 141 13.68 15.54 3.71
N GLY A 142 14.06 15.05 2.53
CA GLY A 142 14.68 13.74 2.37
C GLY A 142 13.69 12.57 2.33
N TYR A 143 14.20 11.42 1.91
CA TYR A 143 13.40 10.19 1.75
C TYR A 143 12.78 9.70 3.06
N ALA A 144 13.53 9.78 4.17
CA ALA A 144 13.07 9.31 5.47
C ALA A 144 11.79 10.03 5.93
N ALA A 145 11.74 11.36 5.78
CA ALA A 145 10.54 12.14 6.10
C ALA A 145 9.35 11.74 5.23
N CYS A 146 9.56 11.58 3.90
CA CYS A 146 8.51 11.18 2.98
C CYS A 146 7.91 9.81 3.35
N PHE A 147 8.75 8.81 3.63
CA PHE A 147 8.29 7.48 4.03
C PHE A 147 7.64 7.47 5.42
N LEU A 148 8.11 8.29 6.36
CA LEU A 148 7.49 8.46 7.67
C LEU A 148 6.05 8.99 7.54
N PHE A 149 5.87 10.09 6.82
CA PHE A 149 4.54 10.66 6.57
C PHE A 149 3.63 9.68 5.85
N ALA A 150 4.12 9.02 4.79
CA ALA A 150 3.34 8.04 4.04
C ALA A 150 2.93 6.85 4.92
N GLY A 151 3.83 6.31 5.74
CA GLY A 151 3.53 5.23 6.67
C GLY A 151 2.49 5.63 7.72
N ALA A 152 2.66 6.81 8.34
CA ALA A 152 1.71 7.33 9.32
C ALA A 152 0.31 7.55 8.71
N PHE A 153 0.23 8.16 7.52
CA PHE A 153 -1.04 8.35 6.82
C PHE A 153 -1.70 7.02 6.43
N THR A 154 -0.93 6.04 5.99
CA THR A 154 -1.45 4.71 5.64
C THR A 154 -2.04 4.01 6.86
N LEU A 155 -1.37 4.06 8.00
CA LEU A 155 -1.88 3.48 9.26
C LEU A 155 -3.13 4.20 9.76
N LEU A 156 -3.15 5.53 9.70
CA LEU A 156 -4.32 6.33 10.05
C LEU A 156 -5.52 5.99 9.16
N ALA A 157 -5.31 5.93 7.84
CA ALA A 157 -6.35 5.59 6.88
C ALA A 157 -6.90 4.17 7.11
N ALA A 158 -6.02 3.19 7.39
CA ALA A 158 -6.42 1.83 7.73
C ALA A 158 -7.31 1.79 8.97
N TRP A 159 -6.94 2.53 10.00
CA TRP A 159 -7.70 2.63 11.25
C TRP A 159 -9.08 3.29 11.04
N VAL A 160 -9.13 4.40 10.33
CA VAL A 160 -10.38 5.10 10.03
C VAL A 160 -11.31 4.23 9.18
N ALA A 161 -10.79 3.56 8.15
CA ALA A 161 -11.57 2.65 7.32
C ALA A 161 -12.15 1.49 8.14
N TYR A 162 -11.36 0.92 9.05
CA TYR A 162 -11.82 -0.14 9.94
C TYR A 162 -12.98 0.31 10.83
N ILE A 163 -12.85 1.48 11.50
CA ILE A 163 -13.91 2.01 12.37
C ILE A 163 -15.19 2.24 11.57
N ARG A 164 -15.10 2.89 10.42
CA ARG A 164 -16.27 3.21 9.59
C ARG A 164 -17.03 1.96 9.11
N LEU A 165 -16.28 0.96 8.64
CA LEU A 165 -16.88 -0.29 8.17
C LEU A 165 -17.43 -1.15 9.31
N HIS A 166 -16.82 -1.07 10.49
CA HIS A 166 -17.33 -1.78 11.68
C HIS A 166 -18.63 -1.16 12.17
N SER A 167 -18.69 0.17 12.33
CA SER A 167 -19.91 0.88 12.76
C SER A 167 -21.08 0.73 11.78
N ALA A 168 -20.81 0.78 10.47
CA ALA A 168 -21.84 0.56 9.46
C ALA A 168 -22.45 -0.85 9.56
N ARG A 169 -21.66 -1.86 9.89
CA ARG A 169 -22.11 -3.23 10.06
C ARG A 169 -22.98 -3.42 11.30
N GLU A 170 -22.60 -2.79 12.42
CA GLU A 170 -23.40 -2.84 13.66
C GLU A 170 -24.79 -2.19 13.48
N LEU A 171 -24.85 -1.06 12.78
CA LEU A 171 -26.11 -0.38 12.47
C LEU A 171 -27.04 -1.24 11.59
N MET A 172 -26.49 -1.99 10.62
CA MET A 172 -27.29 -2.90 9.78
C MET A 172 -27.82 -4.09 10.59
N THR A 173 -27.04 -4.62 11.54
CA THR A 173 -27.45 -5.75 12.38
C THR A 173 -28.56 -5.33 13.34
N SER A 174 -28.45 -4.15 13.96
CA SER A 174 -29.44 -3.61 14.90
C SER A 174 -30.75 -3.15 14.23
N ALA A 175 -30.79 -3.01 12.91
CA ALA A 175 -32.01 -2.65 12.16
C ALA A 175 -32.81 -3.89 11.71
N ILE A 176 -32.27 -5.09 11.89
CA ILE A 176 -32.89 -6.38 11.51
C ILE A 176 -33.50 -7.08 12.73
N ASP A 177 -33.00 -6.78 13.94
CA ASP A 177 -33.56 -7.22 15.23
C ASP A 177 -34.67 -6.30 15.70
#